data_7f1d1aeb8adf41ef0eba6e9e4e86aa2e
#
_entry.id   7f1d1aeb8adf41ef0eba6e9e4e86aa2e
#
_cell.length_a   1.000
_cell.length_b   1.000
_cell.length_c   1.000
_cell.angle_alpha   90.00
_cell.angle_beta   90.00
_cell.angle_gamma   90.00
#
_symmetry.space_group_name_H-M   'P 1'
#
loop_
_entity.id
_entity.type
_entity.pdbx_description
1 polymer ?
#
loop_
_entity_poly.entity_id
_entity_poly.type
_entity_poly.pdbx_seq_one_letter_code
_entity_poly.pdbx_strand_id
1 'polypeptide(L)'
;MTMRKLSFLLGFASLAALAGCSAGQPSAESSAAASSTSPTIAGAIDRAMDKASIELATKNITVSDRDDSEPKAEITPQGDFLIAGKSVPLTSAQRAEMLDYRGQMVEIARQGLAIGKEGAKLGVDAATAAIAGIFSGESKQQIRQRVASQTSGIRQAAAKICDRLPALMETQQKLAADVPAFKPYADLMPAKIADCRRNALKRDDH
;
A
#
# COMPACT_ATOMS: atom_id res chain seq x y z
N MET A 1 34.50 -7.67 -17.54
CA MET A 1 34.46 -7.29 -18.95
C MET A 1 33.29 -8.00 -19.60
N THR A 2 32.21 -7.36 -19.82
CA THR A 2 31.59 -6.87 -21.06
C THR A 2 30.20 -6.28 -20.71
N MET A 3 30.13 -4.96 -20.82
CA MET A 3 28.89 -4.19 -20.78
C MET A 3 28.02 -4.52 -22.00
N ARG A 4 26.77 -4.92 -21.81
CA ARG A 4 25.75 -4.90 -22.86
C ARG A 4 24.75 -3.79 -22.55
N LYS A 5 24.97 -2.66 -23.25
CA LYS A 5 24.01 -1.57 -23.35
C LYS A 5 22.81 -2.05 -24.15
N LEU A 6 21.62 -1.98 -23.59
CA LEU A 6 20.36 -2.16 -24.32
C LEU A 6 19.66 -0.81 -24.38
N SER A 7 19.77 -0.16 -25.55
CA SER A 7 19.06 1.07 -25.87
C SER A 7 17.58 0.77 -26.12
N PHE A 8 16.70 1.36 -25.36
CA PHE A 8 15.25 1.36 -25.63
C PHE A 8 14.89 2.66 -26.34
N LEU A 9 14.56 2.53 -27.62
CA LEU A 9 14.01 3.60 -28.47
C LEU A 9 12.55 3.86 -28.08
N LEU A 10 12.27 5.07 -27.62
CA LEU A 10 10.92 5.61 -27.48
C LEU A 10 10.41 6.04 -28.86
N GLY A 11 9.40 5.33 -29.35
CA GLY A 11 8.60 5.76 -30.49
C GLY A 11 7.44 6.65 -30.04
N PHE A 12 7.53 7.94 -30.26
CA PHE A 12 6.41 8.89 -30.13
C PHE A 12 5.58 8.81 -31.42
N ALA A 13 4.36 8.35 -31.32
CA ALA A 13 3.37 8.48 -32.41
C ALA A 13 2.39 9.58 -32.03
N SER A 14 2.56 10.73 -32.70
CA SER A 14 1.62 11.85 -32.71
C SER A 14 0.41 11.49 -33.58
N LEU A 15 -0.81 11.61 -33.05
CA LEU A 15 -2.03 11.69 -33.87
C LEU A 15 -2.75 13.00 -33.55
N ALA A 16 -2.57 13.95 -34.45
CA ALA A 16 -3.41 15.13 -34.56
C ALA A 16 -4.59 14.79 -35.47
N ALA A 17 -5.80 15.04 -35.01
CA ALA A 17 -6.96 15.11 -35.86
C ALA A 17 -7.78 16.34 -35.49
N LEU A 18 -7.79 17.29 -36.40
CA LEU A 18 -8.53 18.55 -36.41
C LEU A 18 -9.91 18.35 -37.04
N ALA A 19 -10.81 19.20 -36.57
CA ALA A 19 -11.89 19.82 -37.33
C ALA A 19 -13.25 19.15 -37.42
N GLY A 20 -14.23 19.96 -37.10
CA GLY A 20 -15.61 19.79 -37.51
C GLY A 20 -16.57 20.69 -36.74
N CYS A 21 -16.50 22.03 -36.94
CA CYS A 21 -17.62 22.92 -36.59
C CYS A 21 -18.73 22.68 -37.61
N SER A 22 -19.90 22.28 -37.11
CA SER A 22 -21.16 22.44 -37.88
C SER A 22 -22.22 22.98 -36.93
N ALA A 23 -22.71 24.18 -37.28
CA ALA A 23 -23.80 24.86 -36.62
C ALA A 23 -25.12 24.20 -36.97
N GLY A 24 -25.90 23.81 -35.97
CA GLY A 24 -27.27 23.33 -36.09
C GLY A 24 -28.03 23.66 -34.83
N GLN A 25 -29.11 24.42 -34.97
CA GLN A 25 -29.98 25.02 -33.96
C GLN A 25 -30.86 24.01 -33.17
N PRO A 26 -31.51 24.45 -32.07
CA PRO A 26 -31.81 23.57 -30.96
C PRO A 26 -33.21 22.95 -31.06
N SER A 27 -33.28 21.68 -30.78
CA SER A 27 -34.52 21.03 -30.40
C SER A 27 -34.44 20.67 -28.92
N ALA A 28 -35.31 21.27 -28.14
CA ALA A 28 -35.53 20.96 -26.74
C ALA A 28 -36.26 19.62 -26.65
N GLU A 29 -35.52 18.58 -26.22
CA GLU A 29 -36.15 17.36 -25.71
C GLU A 29 -35.29 16.79 -24.57
N SER A 30 -35.95 16.80 -23.43
CA SER A 30 -35.81 15.92 -22.28
C SER A 30 -34.42 15.35 -22.02
N SER A 31 -33.60 16.14 -21.33
CA SER A 31 -32.40 15.61 -20.64
C SER A 31 -32.84 14.79 -19.43
N ALA A 32 -33.04 13.49 -19.62
CA ALA A 32 -32.84 12.55 -18.54
C ALA A 32 -31.37 12.67 -18.15
N ALA A 33 -31.11 13.34 -17.03
CA ALA A 33 -29.80 13.48 -16.43
C ALA A 33 -29.27 12.10 -16.08
N ALA A 34 -28.55 11.49 -16.99
CA ALA A 34 -27.57 10.49 -16.64
C ALA A 34 -26.50 11.24 -15.83
N SER A 35 -26.64 11.23 -14.51
CA SER A 35 -25.61 11.62 -13.58
C SER A 35 -24.44 10.67 -13.76
N SER A 36 -23.60 10.92 -14.76
CA SER A 36 -22.28 10.33 -14.87
C SER A 36 -21.47 10.91 -13.71
N THR A 37 -21.61 10.29 -12.54
CA THR A 37 -20.76 10.56 -11.39
C THR A 37 -19.36 10.10 -11.78
N SER A 38 -18.60 10.99 -12.41
CA SER A 38 -17.14 10.78 -12.56
C SER A 38 -16.61 10.49 -11.17
N PRO A 39 -15.93 9.36 -10.94
CA PRO A 39 -15.45 9.02 -9.62
C PRO A 39 -14.48 10.11 -9.18
N THR A 40 -14.82 10.80 -8.08
CA THR A 40 -13.88 11.73 -7.47
C THR A 40 -12.60 10.97 -7.09
N ILE A 41 -11.44 11.65 -7.08
CA ILE A 41 -10.17 11.06 -6.66
C ILE A 41 -10.32 10.43 -5.26
N ALA A 42 -11.01 11.10 -4.34
CA ALA A 42 -11.30 10.56 -3.01
C ALA A 42 -12.09 9.24 -3.08
N GLY A 43 -13.15 9.16 -3.88
CA GLY A 43 -13.90 7.92 -4.06
C GLY A 43 -13.11 6.80 -4.76
N ALA A 44 -12.13 7.14 -5.58
CA ALA A 44 -11.22 6.16 -6.16
C ALA A 44 -10.25 5.59 -5.09
N ILE A 45 -9.72 6.45 -4.21
CA ILE A 45 -8.90 6.05 -3.07
C ILE A 45 -9.69 5.12 -2.15
N ASP A 46 -10.91 5.49 -1.76
CA ASP A 46 -11.76 4.67 -0.88
C ASP A 46 -11.98 3.27 -1.47
N ARG A 47 -12.40 3.17 -2.73
CA ARG A 47 -12.59 1.87 -3.39
C ARG A 47 -11.31 1.03 -3.47
N ALA A 48 -10.16 1.66 -3.73
CA ALA A 48 -8.88 0.96 -3.77
C ALA A 48 -8.51 0.40 -2.38
N MET A 49 -8.75 1.15 -1.30
CA MET A 49 -8.52 0.72 0.07
C MET A 49 -9.48 -0.39 0.51
N ASP A 50 -10.77 -0.30 0.15
CA ASP A 50 -11.74 -1.34 0.43
C ASP A 50 -11.38 -2.65 -0.28
N LYS A 51 -11.01 -2.57 -1.57
CA LYS A 51 -10.53 -3.73 -2.32
C LYS A 51 -9.28 -4.35 -1.66
N ALA A 52 -8.28 -3.54 -1.30
CA ALA A 52 -7.08 -4.04 -0.64
C ALA A 52 -7.39 -4.69 0.72
N SER A 53 -8.34 -4.13 1.48
CA SER A 53 -8.78 -4.71 2.75
C SER A 53 -9.46 -6.07 2.58
N ILE A 54 -10.29 -6.22 1.54
CA ILE A 54 -10.92 -7.51 1.18
C ILE A 54 -9.84 -8.51 0.75
N GLU A 55 -8.88 -8.09 -0.06
CA GLU A 55 -7.79 -8.97 -0.53
C GLU A 55 -6.92 -9.47 0.64
N LEU A 56 -6.59 -8.62 1.60
CA LEU A 56 -5.87 -9.03 2.83
C LEU A 56 -6.63 -10.11 3.62
N ALA A 57 -7.95 -10.05 3.65
CA ALA A 57 -8.76 -11.03 4.35
C ALA A 57 -8.88 -12.37 3.58
N THR A 58 -8.99 -12.30 2.25
CA THR A 58 -9.44 -13.43 1.41
C THR A 58 -8.34 -14.07 0.55
N LYS A 59 -7.21 -13.38 0.33
CA LYS A 59 -6.09 -13.90 -0.47
C LYS A 59 -4.99 -14.49 0.41
N ASN A 60 -4.14 -15.29 -0.21
CA ASN A 60 -2.91 -15.71 0.44
C ASN A 60 -2.04 -14.49 0.73
N ILE A 61 -1.34 -14.50 1.88
CA ILE A 61 -0.29 -13.53 2.17
C ILE A 61 1.08 -14.15 1.91
N THR A 62 1.94 -13.38 1.23
CA THR A 62 3.32 -13.77 0.99
C THR A 62 4.17 -13.47 2.23
N VAL A 63 4.99 -14.43 2.63
CA VAL A 63 5.91 -14.34 3.78
C VAL A 63 7.37 -14.44 3.40
N SER A 64 7.68 -14.63 2.11
CA SER A 64 9.06 -14.63 1.61
C SER A 64 9.63 -13.21 1.57
N ASP A 65 10.95 -13.10 1.79
CA ASP A 65 11.66 -11.83 1.66
C ASP A 65 11.74 -11.40 0.17
N ARG A 66 12.12 -10.14 -0.05
CA ARG A 66 12.16 -9.51 -1.38
C ARG A 66 13.40 -9.88 -2.21
N ASP A 67 14.35 -10.61 -1.64
CA ASP A 67 15.63 -10.86 -2.30
C ASP A 67 15.63 -12.08 -3.23
N ASP A 68 14.48 -12.75 -3.42
CA ASP A 68 14.28 -13.93 -4.28
C ASP A 68 15.26 -15.11 -4.01
N SER A 69 15.95 -15.10 -2.87
CA SER A 69 16.90 -16.18 -2.50
C SER A 69 16.16 -17.46 -2.13
N GLU A 70 14.95 -17.33 -1.59
CA GLU A 70 14.10 -18.45 -1.19
C GLU A 70 12.88 -18.58 -2.11
N PRO A 71 12.35 -19.80 -2.31
CA PRO A 71 11.11 -20.00 -3.05
C PRO A 71 9.97 -19.21 -2.43
N LYS A 72 9.05 -18.68 -3.28
CA LYS A 72 7.87 -17.95 -2.80
C LYS A 72 7.11 -18.78 -1.76
N ALA A 73 6.91 -18.21 -0.57
CA ALA A 73 6.12 -18.79 0.50
C ALA A 73 4.87 -17.94 0.80
N GLU A 74 3.76 -18.64 1.06
CA GLU A 74 2.45 -18.02 1.26
C GLU A 74 1.70 -18.70 2.40
N ILE A 75 0.85 -17.93 3.08
CA ILE A 75 -0.11 -18.46 4.06
C ILE A 75 -1.52 -18.21 3.53
N THR A 76 -2.31 -19.28 3.44
CA THR A 76 -3.71 -19.18 3.01
C THR A 76 -4.61 -18.61 4.13
N PRO A 77 -5.82 -18.13 3.81
CA PRO A 77 -6.81 -17.75 4.83
C PRO A 77 -7.18 -18.89 5.79
N GLN A 78 -6.96 -20.14 5.40
CA GLN A 78 -7.22 -21.34 6.21
C GLN A 78 -6.01 -21.78 7.04
N GLY A 79 -4.87 -21.06 6.95
CA GLY A 79 -3.66 -21.36 7.69
C GLY A 79 -2.79 -22.44 7.05
N ASP A 80 -3.01 -22.78 5.77
CA ASP A 80 -2.05 -23.62 5.04
C ASP A 80 -0.79 -22.83 4.72
N PHE A 81 0.34 -23.46 4.90
CA PHE A 81 1.63 -22.92 4.50
C PHE A 81 2.03 -23.51 3.15
N LEU A 82 2.27 -22.66 2.17
CA LEU A 82 2.62 -23.04 0.80
C LEU A 82 4.05 -22.57 0.48
N ILE A 83 4.87 -23.45 -0.09
CA ILE A 83 6.19 -23.11 -0.64
C ILE A 83 6.17 -23.46 -2.13
N ALA A 84 6.47 -22.50 -3.00
CA ALA A 84 6.33 -22.64 -4.46
C ALA A 84 4.96 -23.22 -4.87
N GLY A 85 3.89 -22.80 -4.19
CA GLY A 85 2.50 -23.24 -4.42
C GLY A 85 2.18 -24.63 -3.87
N LYS A 86 3.11 -25.33 -3.24
CA LYS A 86 2.90 -26.67 -2.66
C LYS A 86 2.66 -26.59 -1.17
N SER A 87 1.62 -27.27 -0.68
CA SER A 87 1.29 -27.29 0.76
C SER A 87 2.35 -28.05 1.56
N VAL A 88 2.78 -27.45 2.65
CA VAL A 88 3.60 -28.08 3.69
C VAL A 88 2.66 -28.80 4.66
N PRO A 89 2.87 -30.10 4.98
CA PRO A 89 2.08 -30.79 5.97
C PRO A 89 2.19 -30.13 7.35
N LEU A 90 1.06 -29.79 7.95
CA LEU A 90 1.00 -29.17 9.28
C LEU A 90 0.07 -29.98 10.19
N THR A 91 0.45 -30.09 11.44
CA THR A 91 -0.48 -30.54 12.51
C THR A 91 -1.53 -29.46 12.78
N SER A 92 -2.61 -29.82 13.48
CA SER A 92 -3.64 -28.84 13.85
C SER A 92 -3.09 -27.70 14.73
N ALA A 93 -2.14 -28.00 15.61
CA ALA A 93 -1.46 -26.99 16.44
C ALA A 93 -0.63 -26.01 15.59
N GLN A 94 0.21 -26.53 14.69
CA GLN A 94 1.01 -25.72 13.79
C GLN A 94 0.15 -24.85 12.86
N ARG A 95 -0.98 -25.38 12.39
CA ARG A 95 -1.95 -24.60 11.60
C ARG A 95 -2.55 -23.45 12.41
N ALA A 96 -2.88 -23.68 13.67
CA ALA A 96 -3.39 -22.63 14.57
C ALA A 96 -2.34 -21.51 14.77
N GLU A 97 -1.07 -21.87 14.94
CA GLU A 97 0.02 -20.90 15.04
C GLU A 97 0.22 -20.11 13.73
N MET A 98 0.10 -20.79 12.59
CA MET A 98 0.16 -20.14 11.27
C MET A 98 -0.98 -19.14 11.07
N LEU A 99 -2.20 -19.46 11.56
CA LEU A 99 -3.33 -18.54 11.56
C LEU A 99 -3.11 -17.34 12.48
N ASP A 100 -2.51 -17.55 13.67
CA ASP A 100 -2.16 -16.43 14.56
C ASP A 100 -1.15 -15.49 13.92
N TYR A 101 -0.06 -16.03 13.37
CA TYR A 101 0.94 -15.25 12.64
C TYR A 101 0.32 -14.47 11.47
N ARG A 102 -0.51 -15.14 10.65
CA ARG A 102 -1.25 -14.49 9.57
C ARG A 102 -2.15 -13.37 10.08
N GLY A 103 -2.86 -13.60 11.17
CA GLY A 103 -3.73 -12.60 11.79
C GLY A 103 -2.98 -11.34 12.18
N GLN A 104 -1.81 -11.48 12.79
CA GLN A 104 -0.94 -10.35 13.16
C GLN A 104 -0.43 -9.61 11.92
N MET A 105 -0.01 -10.31 10.86
CA MET A 105 0.41 -9.70 9.60
C MET A 105 -0.72 -8.91 8.93
N VAL A 106 -1.93 -9.48 8.88
CA VAL A 106 -3.12 -8.81 8.31
C VAL A 106 -3.47 -7.55 9.09
N GLU A 107 -3.39 -7.59 10.42
CA GLU A 107 -3.66 -6.43 11.27
C GLU A 107 -2.64 -5.30 11.03
N ILE A 108 -1.35 -5.63 10.94
CA ILE A 108 -0.29 -4.68 10.59
C ILE A 108 -0.54 -4.09 9.19
N ALA A 109 -0.89 -4.92 8.22
CA ALA A 109 -1.18 -4.47 6.86
C ALA A 109 -2.40 -3.54 6.79
N ARG A 110 -3.47 -3.83 7.56
CA ARG A 110 -4.65 -2.94 7.66
C ARG A 110 -4.30 -1.58 8.24
N GLN A 111 -3.44 -1.53 9.26
CA GLN A 111 -2.96 -0.26 9.80
C GLN A 111 -2.13 0.50 8.77
N GLY A 112 -1.29 -0.20 7.99
CA GLY A 112 -0.56 0.37 6.86
C GLY A 112 -1.50 0.94 5.79
N LEU A 113 -2.59 0.24 5.45
CA LEU A 113 -3.62 0.74 4.54
C LEU A 113 -4.30 2.01 5.06
N ALA A 114 -4.64 2.06 6.35
CA ALA A 114 -5.26 3.25 6.96
C ALA A 114 -4.31 4.46 6.86
N ILE A 115 -3.02 4.27 7.15
CA ILE A 115 -1.99 5.31 7.01
C ILE A 115 -1.85 5.74 5.55
N GLY A 116 -1.83 4.78 4.61
CA GLY A 116 -1.77 5.03 3.17
C GLY A 116 -2.96 5.85 2.68
N LYS A 117 -4.17 5.57 3.18
CA LYS A 117 -5.38 6.34 2.89
C LYS A 117 -5.26 7.80 3.36
N GLU A 118 -4.81 8.01 4.59
CA GLU A 118 -4.60 9.38 5.11
C GLU A 118 -3.50 10.12 4.34
N GLY A 119 -2.41 9.43 3.97
CA GLY A 119 -1.36 10.01 3.12
C GLY A 119 -1.85 10.39 1.73
N ALA A 120 -2.69 9.56 1.10
CA ALA A 120 -3.27 9.84 -0.20
C ALA A 120 -4.24 11.04 -0.14
N LYS A 121 -5.09 11.13 0.90
CA LYS A 121 -5.95 12.30 1.13
C LYS A 121 -5.13 13.57 1.31
N LEU A 122 -4.10 13.52 2.15
CA LEU A 122 -3.20 14.64 2.35
C LEU A 122 -2.57 15.13 1.04
N GLY A 123 -2.16 14.20 0.16
CA GLY A 123 -1.62 14.53 -1.15
C GLY A 123 -2.63 15.27 -2.03
N VAL A 124 -3.89 14.83 -2.05
CA VAL A 124 -4.98 15.49 -2.78
C VAL A 124 -5.27 16.88 -2.21
N ASP A 125 -5.37 16.99 -0.88
CA ASP A 125 -5.63 18.27 -0.19
C ASP A 125 -4.51 19.27 -0.44
N ALA A 126 -3.25 18.85 -0.39
CA ALA A 126 -2.08 19.69 -0.67
C ALA A 126 -2.07 20.17 -2.13
N ALA A 127 -2.40 19.29 -3.08
CA ALA A 127 -2.49 19.67 -4.49
C ALA A 127 -3.61 20.67 -4.73
N THR A 128 -4.78 20.44 -4.12
CA THR A 128 -5.94 21.34 -4.22
C THR A 128 -5.64 22.71 -3.58
N ALA A 129 -5.01 22.73 -2.41
CA ALA A 129 -4.59 23.97 -1.74
C ALA A 129 -3.54 24.74 -2.55
N ALA A 130 -2.60 24.07 -3.21
CA ALA A 130 -1.62 24.71 -4.06
C ALA A 130 -2.28 25.42 -5.26
N ILE A 131 -3.29 24.81 -5.87
CA ILE A 131 -4.07 25.41 -6.96
C ILE A 131 -4.91 26.57 -6.44
N ALA A 132 -5.64 26.37 -5.35
CA ALA A 132 -6.49 27.40 -4.74
C ALA A 132 -5.68 28.59 -4.20
N GLY A 133 -4.49 28.34 -3.64
CA GLY A 133 -3.60 29.37 -3.11
C GLY A 133 -3.11 30.37 -4.17
N ILE A 134 -3.04 29.95 -5.44
CA ILE A 134 -2.77 30.86 -6.54
C ILE A 134 -3.87 31.94 -6.67
N PHE A 135 -5.12 31.59 -6.32
CA PHE A 135 -6.28 32.48 -6.45
C PHE A 135 -6.71 33.14 -5.14
N SER A 136 -6.41 32.53 -3.97
CA SER A 136 -6.89 33.00 -2.66
C SER A 136 -5.87 33.81 -1.86
N GLY A 137 -4.62 33.90 -2.32
CA GLY A 137 -3.56 34.64 -1.60
C GLY A 137 -3.08 33.94 -0.31
N GLU A 138 -3.43 32.66 -0.10
CA GLU A 138 -2.93 31.88 1.04
C GLU A 138 -1.38 31.76 0.95
N SER A 139 -0.69 32.06 2.04
CA SER A 139 0.77 32.03 2.01
C SER A 139 1.31 30.60 1.93
N LYS A 140 2.40 30.41 1.18
CA LYS A 140 3.13 29.12 1.11
C LYS A 140 3.48 28.58 2.50
N GLN A 141 3.67 29.45 3.48
CA GLN A 141 4.00 29.06 4.85
C GLN A 141 2.82 28.43 5.58
N GLN A 142 1.59 28.94 5.39
CA GLN A 142 0.38 28.36 5.97
C GLN A 142 0.12 26.96 5.40
N ILE A 143 0.26 26.79 4.09
CA ILE A 143 0.14 25.48 3.43
C ILE A 143 1.16 24.49 4.01
N ARG A 144 2.44 24.89 4.12
CA ARG A 144 3.50 24.05 4.71
C ARG A 144 3.18 23.65 6.15
N GLN A 145 2.71 24.56 6.99
CA GLN A 145 2.36 24.26 8.39
C GLN A 145 1.21 23.24 8.49
N ARG A 146 0.18 23.38 7.64
CA ARG A 146 -0.93 22.43 7.58
C ARG A 146 -0.45 21.03 7.17
N VAL A 147 0.34 20.93 6.11
CA VAL A 147 0.94 19.67 5.66
C VAL A 147 1.82 19.06 6.74
N ALA A 148 2.67 19.85 7.40
CA ALA A 148 3.56 19.38 8.46
C ALA A 148 2.80 18.79 9.66
N SER A 149 1.68 19.40 10.08
CA SER A 149 0.86 18.89 11.19
C SER A 149 0.21 17.54 10.85
N GLN A 150 -0.35 17.40 9.64
CA GLN A 150 -0.96 16.16 9.17
C GLN A 150 0.09 15.05 8.98
N THR A 151 1.26 15.37 8.45
CA THR A 151 2.38 14.43 8.31
C THR A 151 2.88 13.94 9.67
N SER A 152 2.83 14.77 10.72
CA SER A 152 3.16 14.35 12.09
C SER A 152 2.25 13.22 12.60
N GLY A 153 0.93 13.31 12.35
CA GLY A 153 -0.04 12.25 12.69
C GLY A 153 0.25 10.94 11.95
N ILE A 154 0.56 11.03 10.67
CA ILE A 154 0.94 9.86 9.84
C ILE A 154 2.19 9.17 10.40
N ARG A 155 3.23 9.93 10.77
CA ARG A 155 4.46 9.39 11.38
C ARG A 155 4.19 8.69 12.71
N GLN A 156 3.37 9.30 13.58
CA GLN A 156 2.99 8.68 14.85
C GLN A 156 2.21 7.37 14.63
N ALA A 157 1.31 7.34 13.65
CA ALA A 157 0.59 6.12 13.30
C ALA A 157 1.55 5.04 12.74
N ALA A 158 2.53 5.42 11.92
CA ALA A 158 3.56 4.51 11.42
C ALA A 158 4.43 3.96 12.57
N ALA A 159 4.79 4.78 13.56
CA ALA A 159 5.54 4.34 14.74
C ALA A 159 4.76 3.27 15.54
N LYS A 160 3.43 3.39 15.66
CA LYS A 160 2.59 2.39 16.33
C LYS A 160 2.59 1.02 15.62
N ILE A 161 2.79 0.99 14.31
CA ILE A 161 3.00 -0.27 13.59
C ILE A 161 4.27 -0.96 14.08
N CYS A 162 5.36 -0.21 14.25
CA CYS A 162 6.62 -0.76 14.74
C CYS A 162 6.50 -1.35 16.15
N ASP A 163 5.56 -0.88 16.98
CA ASP A 163 5.31 -1.42 18.31
C ASP A 163 4.63 -2.80 18.30
N ARG A 164 4.07 -3.23 17.17
CA ARG A 164 3.50 -4.57 17.01
C ARG A 164 4.52 -5.61 16.52
N LEU A 165 5.64 -5.17 15.98
CA LEU A 165 6.65 -6.06 15.40
C LEU A 165 7.31 -7.01 16.44
N PRO A 166 7.52 -6.63 17.72
CA PRO A 166 8.04 -7.58 18.71
C PRO A 166 7.16 -8.82 18.87
N ALA A 167 5.83 -8.66 19.02
CA ALA A 167 4.90 -9.79 19.12
C ALA A 167 4.89 -10.65 17.85
N LEU A 168 4.91 -10.01 16.66
CA LEU A 168 5.02 -10.71 15.38
C LEU A 168 6.32 -11.53 15.31
N MET A 169 7.44 -10.98 15.78
CA MET A 169 8.73 -11.66 15.84
C MET A 169 8.69 -12.89 16.75
N GLU A 170 8.07 -12.78 17.93
CA GLU A 170 7.91 -13.91 18.85
C GLU A 170 7.13 -15.05 18.21
N THR A 171 6.00 -14.75 17.56
CA THR A 171 5.20 -15.75 16.84
C THR A 171 5.99 -16.35 15.67
N GLN A 172 6.73 -15.52 14.93
CA GLN A 172 7.61 -15.97 13.85
C GLN A 172 8.70 -16.93 14.34
N GLN A 173 9.36 -16.63 15.47
CA GLN A 173 10.39 -17.48 16.03
C GLN A 173 9.82 -18.82 16.50
N LYS A 174 8.62 -18.81 17.11
CA LYS A 174 7.91 -20.00 17.49
C LYS A 174 7.60 -20.88 16.27
N LEU A 175 7.04 -20.30 15.21
CA LEU A 175 6.79 -21.02 13.95
C LEU A 175 8.09 -21.61 13.37
N ALA A 176 9.20 -20.88 13.42
CA ALA A 176 10.49 -21.36 12.92
C ALA A 176 11.02 -22.57 13.72
N ALA A 177 10.67 -22.66 15.02
CA ALA A 177 11.02 -23.80 15.86
C ALA A 177 10.12 -25.01 15.59
N ASP A 178 8.81 -24.76 15.46
CA ASP A 178 7.78 -25.82 15.40
C ASP A 178 7.55 -26.33 13.96
N VAL A 179 7.84 -25.50 12.94
CA VAL A 179 7.69 -25.81 11.51
C VAL A 179 9.05 -25.58 10.81
N PRO A 180 9.91 -26.61 10.70
CA PRO A 180 11.25 -26.45 10.12
C PRO A 180 11.29 -25.83 8.71
N ALA A 181 10.25 -26.12 7.88
CA ALA A 181 10.10 -25.54 6.54
C ALA A 181 9.84 -24.02 6.56
N PHE A 182 9.39 -23.45 7.69
CA PHE A 182 9.17 -22.02 7.84
C PHE A 182 10.46 -21.26 8.21
N LYS A 183 11.48 -21.94 8.73
CA LYS A 183 12.71 -21.33 9.25
C LYS A 183 13.40 -20.36 8.28
N PRO A 184 13.52 -20.64 6.96
CA PRO A 184 14.13 -19.70 6.01
C PRO A 184 13.39 -18.37 5.89
N TYR A 185 12.11 -18.32 6.25
CA TYR A 185 11.23 -17.14 6.14
C TYR A 185 11.12 -16.36 7.45
N ALA A 186 11.81 -16.79 8.50
CA ALA A 186 11.81 -16.15 9.81
C ALA A 186 12.89 -15.05 9.89
N ASP A 187 12.72 -14.00 9.10
CA ASP A 187 13.71 -12.96 8.85
C ASP A 187 13.52 -11.69 9.70
N LEU A 188 12.43 -11.60 10.48
CA LEU A 188 12.19 -10.45 11.37
C LEU A 188 13.12 -10.52 12.58
N MET A 189 14.06 -9.57 12.66
CA MET A 189 15.12 -9.48 13.65
C MET A 189 14.98 -8.20 14.49
N PRO A 190 15.52 -8.15 15.72
CA PRO A 190 15.49 -6.95 16.58
C PRO A 190 16.04 -5.70 15.88
N ALA A 191 17.06 -5.84 15.03
CA ALA A 191 17.61 -4.74 14.25
C ALA A 191 16.57 -4.14 13.27
N LYS A 192 15.80 -4.97 12.56
CA LYS A 192 14.71 -4.52 11.66
C LYS A 192 13.65 -3.75 12.43
N ILE A 193 13.32 -4.17 13.66
CA ILE A 193 12.35 -3.47 14.53
C ILE A 193 12.88 -2.10 14.96
N ALA A 194 14.17 -2.03 15.36
CA ALA A 194 14.82 -0.78 15.70
C ALA A 194 14.89 0.19 14.52
N ASP A 195 15.17 -0.33 13.31
CA ASP A 195 15.17 0.45 12.07
C ASP A 195 13.77 0.98 11.73
N CYS A 196 12.72 0.17 11.90
CA CYS A 196 11.34 0.59 11.72
C CYS A 196 11.05 1.85 12.56
N ARG A 197 11.33 1.80 13.86
CA ARG A 197 11.11 2.93 14.79
C ARG A 197 11.90 4.17 14.39
N ARG A 198 13.19 4.01 14.06
CA ARG A 198 14.03 5.13 13.61
C ARG A 198 13.47 5.78 12.36
N ASN A 199 13.06 4.98 11.38
CA ASN A 199 12.57 5.47 10.10
C ASN A 199 11.18 6.11 10.21
N ALA A 200 10.29 5.55 11.05
CA ALA A 200 8.95 6.12 11.27
C ALA A 200 8.98 7.52 11.88
N LEU A 201 10.03 7.86 12.64
CA LEU A 201 10.17 9.14 13.34
C LEU A 201 11.10 10.14 12.66
N LYS A 202 11.82 9.73 11.60
CA LYS A 202 12.66 10.65 10.84
C LYS A 202 11.84 11.80 10.25
N ARG A 203 12.31 13.03 10.45
CA ARG A 203 11.87 14.19 9.66
C ARG A 203 12.60 14.13 8.33
N ASP A 204 11.86 14.31 7.24
CA ASP A 204 12.47 14.68 5.98
C ASP A 204 12.82 16.18 6.10
N ASP A 205 14.05 16.47 6.52
CA ASP A 205 14.62 17.83 6.54
C ASP A 205 14.97 18.20 5.09
N HIS A 206 13.94 18.48 4.26
CA HIS A 206 14.08 19.01 2.90
C HIS A 206 13.47 20.40 2.77
#